data_13b8ea5cfb55c18576eca4bbe533a14a
#
_entry.id   13b8ea5cfb55c18576eca4bbe533a14a
#
_cell.length_a   1.000
_cell.length_b   1.000
_cell.length_c   1.000
_cell.angle_alpha   90.00
_cell.angle_beta   90.00
_cell.angle_gamma   90.00
#
_symmetry.space_group_name_H-M   'P 1'
#
loop_
_entity.id
_entity.type
_entity.pdbx_description
1 polymer ?
#
loop_
_entity_poly.entity_id
_entity_poly.type
_entity_poly.pdbx_seq_one_letter_code
_entity_poly.pdbx_strand_id
1 'polypeptide(L)'
;MNIAILDDSKEDLRQIKSVISSYYESQNTSADIHLYSSAEAFFTKYIPGFYDLIIMDIYMGSMTGMDAARKLREARDTAALIFISSSDSFAVESYDVQASYYLLKPFDPEKLCRILSTIQFRQSQNSRYIELISDRTPVKIPVRSILYVDTYRNAVQVHTTDAGIIRSYITFQRFEELLEGMKCFLSCYRGCIVNMDHIEKSTDEGFVMDNQELVTVRKRGSNAIKKAYLEYLFSSDSDK
;
A
#
# COMPACT_ATOMS: atom_id res chain seq x y z
N MET A 1 1.15 -7.85 -12.99
CA MET A 1 0.24 -7.85 -11.83
C MET A 1 -0.60 -9.10 -11.86
N ASN A 2 -0.64 -9.87 -10.75
CA ASN A 2 -1.42 -11.11 -10.66
C ASN A 2 -2.78 -10.80 -10.01
N ILE A 3 -3.86 -11.06 -10.73
CA ILE A 3 -5.23 -10.71 -10.32
C ILE A 3 -6.07 -11.99 -10.23
N ALA A 4 -6.72 -12.21 -9.09
CA ALA A 4 -7.77 -13.23 -8.96
C ALA A 4 -9.15 -12.57 -9.08
N ILE A 5 -10.06 -13.21 -9.80
CA ILE A 5 -11.48 -12.82 -9.87
C ILE A 5 -12.30 -14.03 -9.48
N LEU A 6 -13.13 -13.88 -8.45
CA LEU A 6 -13.98 -14.92 -7.88
C LEU A 6 -15.45 -14.51 -8.02
N ASP A 7 -16.23 -15.30 -8.72
CA ASP A 7 -17.67 -15.09 -8.91
C ASP A 7 -18.32 -16.38 -9.45
N ASP A 8 -19.46 -16.79 -8.95
CA ASP A 8 -20.15 -17.98 -9.45
C ASP A 8 -20.89 -17.74 -10.77
N SER A 9 -21.13 -16.47 -11.13
CA SER A 9 -21.66 -16.04 -12.40
C SER A 9 -20.56 -15.97 -13.48
N LYS A 10 -20.65 -16.84 -14.49
CA LYS A 10 -19.72 -16.80 -15.63
C LYS A 10 -19.82 -15.49 -16.42
N GLU A 11 -20.97 -14.83 -16.40
CA GLU A 11 -21.19 -13.56 -17.09
C GLU A 11 -20.44 -12.44 -16.38
N ASP A 12 -20.55 -12.36 -15.04
CA ASP A 12 -19.87 -11.36 -14.24
C ASP A 12 -18.34 -11.55 -14.30
N LEU A 13 -17.85 -12.79 -14.23
CA LEU A 13 -16.44 -13.11 -14.46
C LEU A 13 -15.92 -12.56 -15.79
N ARG A 14 -16.68 -12.74 -16.87
CA ARG A 14 -16.30 -12.23 -18.20
C ARG A 14 -16.33 -10.72 -18.27
N GLN A 15 -17.35 -10.09 -17.69
CA GLN A 15 -17.49 -8.64 -17.67
C GLN A 15 -16.35 -7.98 -16.90
N ILE A 16 -16.09 -8.45 -15.66
CA ILE A 16 -15.00 -7.92 -14.81
C ILE A 16 -13.66 -8.13 -15.52
N LYS A 17 -13.39 -9.33 -16.05
CA LYS A 17 -12.17 -9.62 -16.82
C LYS A 17 -12.00 -8.67 -17.99
N SER A 18 -13.08 -8.45 -18.77
CA SER A 18 -13.03 -7.56 -19.94
C SER A 18 -12.64 -6.14 -19.58
N VAL A 19 -13.24 -5.58 -18.51
CA VAL A 19 -12.91 -4.22 -18.02
C VAL A 19 -11.44 -4.14 -17.60
N ILE A 20 -10.97 -5.12 -16.82
CA ILE A 20 -9.58 -5.15 -16.35
C ILE A 20 -8.60 -5.29 -17.52
N SER A 21 -8.86 -6.22 -18.46
CA SER A 21 -7.98 -6.40 -19.62
C SER A 21 -7.88 -5.13 -20.45
N SER A 22 -9.01 -4.49 -20.78
CA SER A 22 -9.03 -3.23 -21.52
C SER A 22 -8.30 -2.10 -20.78
N TYR A 23 -8.42 -2.03 -19.45
CA TYR A 23 -7.69 -1.05 -18.64
C TYR A 23 -6.17 -1.25 -18.77
N TYR A 24 -5.64 -2.46 -18.58
CA TYR A 24 -4.21 -2.71 -18.66
C TYR A 24 -3.65 -2.56 -20.07
N GLU A 25 -4.42 -2.97 -21.10
CA GLU A 25 -4.07 -2.74 -22.51
C GLU A 25 -3.95 -1.23 -22.81
N SER A 26 -4.88 -0.41 -22.31
CA SER A 26 -4.82 1.05 -22.47
C SER A 26 -3.59 1.71 -21.86
N GLN A 27 -3.03 1.07 -20.83
CA GLN A 27 -1.79 1.51 -20.14
C GLN A 27 -0.51 0.91 -20.73
N ASN A 28 -0.59 0.19 -21.86
CA ASN A 28 0.52 -0.57 -22.45
C ASN A 28 1.20 -1.51 -21.43
N THR A 29 0.42 -2.10 -20.54
CA THR A 29 0.88 -3.04 -19.52
C THR A 29 0.03 -4.32 -19.58
N SER A 30 0.43 -5.35 -18.84
CA SER A 30 -0.32 -6.60 -18.78
C SER A 30 -0.62 -7.01 -17.33
N ALA A 31 -1.75 -7.68 -17.15
CA ALA A 31 -2.11 -8.38 -15.93
C ALA A 31 -2.34 -9.85 -16.22
N ASP A 32 -1.89 -10.71 -15.30
CA ASP A 32 -2.22 -12.14 -15.33
C ASP A 32 -3.49 -12.36 -14.52
N ILE A 33 -4.59 -12.72 -15.20
CA ILE A 33 -5.93 -12.76 -14.63
C ILE A 33 -6.39 -14.21 -14.49
N HIS A 34 -6.59 -14.63 -13.25
CA HIS A 34 -7.06 -15.94 -12.86
C HIS A 34 -8.53 -15.89 -12.45
N LEU A 35 -9.36 -16.75 -13.05
CA LEU A 35 -10.80 -16.80 -12.83
C LEU A 35 -11.15 -18.01 -11.96
N TYR A 36 -12.01 -17.80 -10.96
CA TYR A 36 -12.51 -18.85 -10.07
C TYR A 36 -14.02 -18.74 -9.94
N SER A 37 -14.71 -19.86 -10.04
CA SER A 37 -16.17 -19.93 -9.90
C SER A 37 -16.64 -20.10 -8.46
N SER A 38 -15.72 -20.21 -7.51
CA SER A 38 -16.03 -20.27 -6.07
C SER A 38 -14.77 -19.98 -5.23
N ALA A 39 -14.97 -19.66 -3.97
CA ALA A 39 -13.90 -19.48 -3.01
C ALA A 39 -13.12 -20.79 -2.76
N GLU A 40 -13.80 -21.95 -2.76
CA GLU A 40 -13.17 -23.26 -2.58
C GLU A 40 -12.22 -23.57 -3.75
N ALA A 41 -12.64 -23.29 -4.98
CA ALA A 41 -11.80 -23.49 -6.17
C ALA A 41 -10.55 -22.58 -6.12
N PHE A 42 -10.70 -21.37 -5.61
CA PHE A 42 -9.59 -20.45 -5.40
C PHE A 42 -8.61 -21.02 -4.35
N PHE A 43 -9.09 -21.42 -3.16
CA PHE A 43 -8.20 -21.92 -2.10
C PHE A 43 -7.49 -23.23 -2.43
N THR A 44 -8.01 -24.01 -3.40
CA THR A 44 -7.30 -25.22 -3.87
C THR A 44 -5.95 -24.87 -4.56
N LYS A 45 -5.83 -23.67 -5.13
CA LYS A 45 -4.65 -23.21 -5.86
C LYS A 45 -3.99 -21.97 -5.23
N TYR A 46 -4.50 -21.53 -4.09
CA TYR A 46 -4.04 -20.33 -3.43
C TYR A 46 -2.62 -20.49 -2.89
N ILE A 47 -1.79 -19.50 -3.18
CA ILE A 47 -0.44 -19.34 -2.63
C ILE A 47 -0.40 -17.97 -1.95
N PRO A 48 -0.09 -17.89 -0.65
CA PRO A 48 0.02 -16.62 0.05
C PRO A 48 0.98 -15.65 -0.63
N GLY A 49 0.54 -14.41 -0.82
CA GLY A 49 1.34 -13.35 -1.43
C GLY A 49 1.53 -13.47 -2.96
N PHE A 50 0.89 -14.44 -3.62
CA PHE A 50 0.98 -14.56 -5.09
C PHE A 50 0.14 -13.50 -5.81
N TYR A 51 -1.05 -13.17 -5.25
CA TYR A 51 -1.94 -12.19 -5.86
C TYR A 51 -1.67 -10.78 -5.34
N ASP A 52 -1.65 -9.83 -6.26
CA ASP A 52 -1.56 -8.40 -5.97
C ASP A 52 -2.95 -7.79 -5.71
N LEU A 53 -3.98 -8.35 -6.38
CA LEU A 53 -5.37 -7.92 -6.30
C LEU A 53 -6.27 -9.13 -6.34
N ILE A 54 -7.27 -9.14 -5.45
CA ILE A 54 -8.34 -10.14 -5.42
C ILE A 54 -9.67 -9.39 -5.52
N ILE A 55 -10.45 -9.72 -6.53
CA ILE A 55 -11.82 -9.20 -6.73
C ILE A 55 -12.76 -10.36 -6.50
N MET A 56 -13.75 -10.20 -5.62
CA MET A 56 -14.66 -11.30 -5.31
C MET A 56 -16.10 -10.82 -5.09
N ASP A 57 -17.04 -11.65 -5.52
CA ASP A 57 -18.41 -11.53 -5.04
C ASP A 57 -18.50 -12.06 -3.61
N ILE A 58 -19.50 -11.60 -2.87
CA ILE A 58 -19.78 -12.08 -1.51
C ILE A 58 -20.62 -13.36 -1.56
N TYR A 59 -21.55 -13.42 -2.48
CA TYR A 59 -22.47 -14.54 -2.59
C TYR A 59 -21.96 -15.58 -3.60
N MET A 60 -21.16 -16.53 -3.13
CA MET A 60 -20.56 -17.59 -3.96
C MET A 60 -20.67 -18.96 -3.26
N GLY A 61 -21.73 -19.70 -3.55
CA GLY A 61 -21.83 -21.11 -3.08
C GLY A 61 -21.82 -21.27 -1.55
N SER A 62 -21.01 -22.22 -1.04
CA SER A 62 -21.00 -22.58 0.40
C SER A 62 -20.06 -21.71 1.23
N MET A 63 -18.97 -21.20 0.65
CA MET A 63 -18.08 -20.23 1.30
C MET A 63 -18.38 -18.84 0.75
N THR A 64 -18.74 -17.91 1.63
CA THR A 64 -18.98 -16.53 1.23
C THR A 64 -17.66 -15.80 0.91
N GLY A 65 -17.73 -14.72 0.11
CA GLY A 65 -16.58 -13.86 -0.12
C GLY A 65 -16.03 -13.24 1.17
N MET A 66 -16.90 -12.97 2.16
CA MET A 66 -16.46 -12.48 3.46
C MET A 66 -15.66 -13.53 4.23
N ASP A 67 -16.08 -14.81 4.20
CA ASP A 67 -15.33 -15.89 4.84
C ASP A 67 -13.99 -16.10 4.15
N ALA A 68 -13.97 -16.01 2.82
CA ALA A 68 -12.74 -16.07 2.03
C ALA A 68 -11.77 -14.93 2.41
N ALA A 69 -12.28 -13.70 2.53
CA ALA A 69 -11.50 -12.55 2.93
C ALA A 69 -10.91 -12.69 4.34
N ARG A 70 -11.69 -13.18 5.32
CA ARG A 70 -11.19 -13.46 6.67
C ARG A 70 -10.04 -14.46 6.65
N LYS A 71 -10.16 -15.56 5.90
CA LYS A 71 -9.09 -16.56 5.75
C LYS A 71 -7.82 -15.97 5.12
N LEU A 72 -7.95 -15.07 4.14
CA LEU A 72 -6.82 -14.36 3.55
C LEU A 72 -6.08 -13.52 4.61
N ARG A 73 -6.80 -12.76 5.43
CA ARG A 73 -6.21 -11.94 6.49
C ARG A 73 -5.61 -12.76 7.62
N GLU A 74 -6.23 -13.90 8.00
CA GLU A 74 -5.64 -14.89 8.93
C GLU A 74 -4.31 -15.44 8.41
N ALA A 75 -4.20 -15.66 7.09
CA ALA A 75 -2.96 -16.04 6.43
C ALA A 75 -1.96 -14.86 6.25
N ARG A 76 -2.28 -13.66 6.78
CA ARG A 76 -1.51 -12.42 6.64
C ARG A 76 -1.28 -12.00 5.19
N ASP A 77 -2.19 -12.37 4.29
CA ASP A 77 -2.14 -11.93 2.91
C ASP A 77 -2.55 -10.45 2.84
N THR A 78 -1.72 -9.65 2.18
CA THR A 78 -1.89 -8.19 2.04
C THR A 78 -2.39 -7.78 0.66
N ALA A 79 -2.83 -8.73 -0.18
CA ALA A 79 -3.42 -8.44 -1.48
C ALA A 79 -4.52 -7.39 -1.33
N ALA A 80 -4.58 -6.44 -2.26
CA ALA A 80 -5.69 -5.51 -2.34
C ALA A 80 -6.98 -6.30 -2.58
N LEU A 81 -8.04 -5.96 -1.85
CA LEU A 81 -9.31 -6.69 -1.91
C LEU A 81 -10.43 -5.76 -2.37
N ILE A 82 -11.15 -6.15 -3.41
CA ILE A 82 -12.35 -5.48 -3.89
C ILE A 82 -13.52 -6.44 -3.81
N PHE A 83 -14.60 -6.04 -3.17
CA PHE A 83 -15.87 -6.73 -3.30
C PHE A 83 -16.70 -6.12 -4.42
N ILE A 84 -17.30 -6.98 -5.27
CA ILE A 84 -18.29 -6.59 -6.27
C ILE A 84 -19.52 -7.47 -6.05
N SER A 85 -20.57 -6.94 -5.44
CA SER A 85 -21.72 -7.74 -4.98
C SER A 85 -23.06 -7.11 -5.31
N SER A 86 -24.11 -7.92 -5.35
CA SER A 86 -25.50 -7.48 -5.58
C SER A 86 -26.16 -6.84 -4.34
N SER A 87 -25.54 -6.94 -3.16
CA SER A 87 -26.07 -6.39 -1.89
C SER A 87 -25.06 -5.47 -1.23
N ASP A 88 -25.52 -4.45 -0.53
CA ASP A 88 -24.74 -3.54 0.31
C ASP A 88 -24.63 -3.99 1.77
N SER A 89 -25.28 -5.09 2.13
CA SER A 89 -25.40 -5.56 3.53
C SER A 89 -24.07 -5.78 4.23
N PHE A 90 -23.01 -6.08 3.46
CA PHE A 90 -21.67 -6.35 3.98
C PHE A 90 -20.69 -5.18 3.81
N ALA A 91 -21.18 -4.02 3.35
CA ALA A 91 -20.30 -2.87 3.10
C ALA A 91 -19.58 -2.40 4.38
N VAL A 92 -20.27 -2.42 5.52
CA VAL A 92 -19.65 -2.06 6.81
C VAL A 92 -18.69 -3.16 7.28
N GLU A 93 -19.08 -4.43 7.22
CA GLU A 93 -18.22 -5.55 7.64
C GLU A 93 -16.98 -5.71 6.75
N SER A 94 -17.00 -5.19 5.52
CA SER A 94 -15.85 -5.24 4.62
C SER A 94 -14.63 -4.48 5.15
N TYR A 95 -14.83 -3.51 6.06
CA TYR A 95 -13.73 -2.82 6.75
C TYR A 95 -12.97 -3.74 7.71
N ASP A 96 -13.64 -4.71 8.34
CA ASP A 96 -13.00 -5.65 9.28
C ASP A 96 -11.98 -6.55 8.57
N VAL A 97 -12.19 -6.83 7.28
CA VAL A 97 -11.27 -7.58 6.43
C VAL A 97 -10.35 -6.69 5.60
N GLN A 98 -10.29 -5.41 5.93
CA GLN A 98 -9.45 -4.42 5.23
C GLN A 98 -9.67 -4.46 3.70
N ALA A 99 -10.94 -4.51 3.27
CA ALA A 99 -11.26 -4.37 1.86
C ALA A 99 -10.88 -2.97 1.38
N SER A 100 -10.21 -2.91 0.24
CA SER A 100 -9.82 -1.63 -0.35
C SER A 100 -11.02 -0.88 -0.92
N TYR A 101 -11.98 -1.63 -1.51
CA TYR A 101 -13.19 -1.07 -2.11
C TYR A 101 -14.35 -2.06 -2.08
N TYR A 102 -15.56 -1.47 -2.14
CA TYR A 102 -16.82 -2.19 -2.27
C TYR A 102 -17.64 -1.58 -3.42
N LEU A 103 -18.05 -2.41 -4.37
CA LEU A 103 -18.86 -2.02 -5.52
C LEU A 103 -20.17 -2.80 -5.54
N LEU A 104 -21.26 -2.14 -5.88
CA LEU A 104 -22.57 -2.78 -6.09
C LEU A 104 -22.73 -3.16 -7.56
N LYS A 105 -23.30 -4.35 -7.82
CA LYS A 105 -23.78 -4.77 -9.14
C LYS A 105 -25.15 -4.11 -9.44
N PRO A 106 -25.38 -3.62 -10.66
CA PRO A 106 -24.44 -3.49 -11.76
C PRO A 106 -23.41 -2.39 -11.47
N PHE A 107 -22.14 -2.66 -11.67
CA PHE A 107 -21.08 -1.69 -11.38
C PHE A 107 -20.74 -0.85 -12.62
N ASP A 108 -20.27 0.37 -12.36
CA ASP A 108 -19.74 1.27 -13.39
C ASP A 108 -18.31 0.86 -13.76
N PRO A 109 -18.04 0.48 -15.04
CA PRO A 109 -16.70 0.15 -15.52
C PRO A 109 -15.67 1.26 -15.28
N GLU A 110 -16.05 2.54 -15.43
CA GLU A 110 -15.15 3.66 -15.20
C GLU A 110 -14.76 3.77 -13.72
N LYS A 111 -15.70 3.48 -12.81
CA LYS A 111 -15.42 3.44 -11.37
C LYS A 111 -14.40 2.34 -11.05
N LEU A 112 -14.54 1.14 -11.66
CA LEU A 112 -13.58 0.07 -11.48
C LEU A 112 -12.19 0.46 -12.03
N CYS A 113 -12.12 1.11 -13.19
CA CYS A 113 -10.84 1.61 -13.75
C CYS A 113 -10.17 2.64 -12.83
N ARG A 114 -10.93 3.58 -12.23
CA ARG A 114 -10.39 4.53 -11.24
C ARG A 114 -9.82 3.83 -10.01
N ILE A 115 -10.51 2.80 -9.52
CA ILE A 115 -10.02 1.98 -8.40
C ILE A 115 -8.74 1.25 -8.76
N LEU A 116 -8.68 0.63 -9.95
CA LEU A 116 -7.46 -0.04 -10.43
C LEU A 116 -6.28 0.93 -10.51
N SER A 117 -6.48 2.15 -11.01
CA SER A 117 -5.43 3.16 -11.06
C SER A 117 -4.90 3.53 -9.67
N THR A 118 -5.78 3.67 -8.68
CA THR A 118 -5.40 3.96 -7.29
C THR A 118 -4.62 2.80 -6.67
N ILE A 119 -5.06 1.55 -6.87
CA ILE A 119 -4.36 0.35 -6.37
C ILE A 119 -2.99 0.23 -7.02
N GLN A 120 -2.90 0.40 -8.34
CA GLN A 120 -1.65 0.33 -9.09
C GLN A 120 -0.66 1.43 -8.63
N PHE A 121 -1.16 2.66 -8.40
CA PHE A 121 -0.35 3.73 -7.85
C PHE A 121 0.19 3.39 -6.45
N ARG A 122 -0.65 2.88 -5.54
CA ARG A 122 -0.23 2.43 -4.21
C ARG A 122 0.80 1.30 -4.28
N GLN A 123 0.62 0.33 -5.16
CA GLN A 123 1.57 -0.76 -5.35
C GLN A 123 2.90 -0.28 -5.95
N SER A 124 2.87 0.67 -6.89
CA SER A 124 4.09 1.26 -7.44
C SER A 124 4.89 2.02 -6.37
N GLN A 125 4.22 2.66 -5.43
CA GLN A 125 4.86 3.26 -4.25
C GLN A 125 5.43 2.18 -3.31
N ASN A 126 4.68 1.10 -3.08
CA ASN A 126 5.11 -0.02 -2.24
C ASN A 126 6.28 -0.83 -2.83
N SER A 127 6.43 -0.86 -4.16
CA SER A 127 7.53 -1.54 -4.85
C SER A 127 8.79 -0.66 -4.98
N ARG A 128 8.73 0.63 -4.59
CA ARG A 128 9.92 1.49 -4.59
C ARG A 128 10.88 1.02 -3.51
N TYR A 129 12.14 0.94 -3.88
CA TYR A 129 13.24 0.68 -2.95
C TYR A 129 14.39 1.65 -3.22
N ILE A 130 15.19 1.91 -2.20
CA ILE A 130 16.47 2.58 -2.33
C ILE A 130 17.59 1.54 -2.22
N GLU A 131 18.66 1.73 -2.99
CA GLU A 131 19.86 0.90 -2.90
C GLU A 131 20.95 1.67 -2.17
N LEU A 132 21.49 1.07 -1.13
CA LEU A 132 22.59 1.61 -0.35
C LEU A 132 23.68 0.56 -0.18
N ILE A 133 24.90 1.03 0.07
CA ILE A 133 25.99 0.15 0.53
C ILE A 133 26.05 0.23 2.05
N SER A 134 25.79 -0.89 2.71
CA SER A 134 25.97 -1.07 4.15
C SER A 134 26.99 -2.17 4.37
N ASP A 135 28.01 -1.89 5.19
CA ASP A 135 29.09 -2.83 5.48
C ASP A 135 29.72 -3.49 4.23
N ARG A 136 29.93 -2.68 3.18
CA ARG A 136 30.46 -3.07 1.85
C ARG A 136 29.52 -3.98 1.03
N THR A 137 28.29 -4.19 1.48
CA THR A 137 27.30 -5.02 0.80
C THR A 137 26.17 -4.14 0.27
N PRO A 138 25.73 -4.31 -0.99
CA PRO A 138 24.54 -3.66 -1.50
C PRO A 138 23.30 -4.14 -0.74
N VAL A 139 22.50 -3.21 -0.24
CA VAL A 139 21.24 -3.47 0.47
C VAL A 139 20.13 -2.74 -0.24
N LYS A 140 19.04 -3.44 -0.53
CA LYS A 140 17.78 -2.86 -1.04
C LYS A 140 16.83 -2.63 0.12
N ILE A 141 16.43 -1.39 0.33
CA ILE A 141 15.53 -1.00 1.41
C ILE A 141 14.21 -0.58 0.78
N PRO A 142 13.10 -1.31 1.04
CA PRO A 142 11.78 -0.87 0.59
C PRO A 142 11.45 0.50 1.19
N VAL A 143 11.02 1.45 0.38
CA VAL A 143 10.69 2.81 0.84
C VAL A 143 9.63 2.78 1.94
N ARG A 144 8.67 1.87 1.83
CA ARG A 144 7.60 1.66 2.82
C ARG A 144 8.10 1.16 4.18
N SER A 145 9.29 0.56 4.25
CA SER A 145 9.86 0.10 5.53
C SER A 145 10.67 1.18 6.25
N ILE A 146 10.92 2.31 5.61
CA ILE A 146 11.68 3.41 6.19
C ILE A 146 10.78 4.21 7.12
N LEU A 147 11.12 4.22 8.40
CA LEU A 147 10.45 5.04 9.42
C LEU A 147 10.97 6.47 9.37
N TYR A 148 12.25 6.62 9.52
CA TYR A 148 12.95 7.90 9.44
C TYR A 148 14.43 7.68 9.12
N VAL A 149 15.11 8.75 8.78
CA VAL A 149 16.53 8.76 8.45
C VAL A 149 17.19 9.88 9.21
N ASP A 150 18.30 9.57 9.85
CA ASP A 150 19.12 10.57 10.53
C ASP A 150 20.62 10.42 10.20
N THR A 151 21.41 11.29 10.78
CA THR A 151 22.87 11.23 10.67
C THR A 151 23.49 10.98 12.04
N TYR A 152 24.37 9.97 12.08
CA TYR A 152 25.19 9.71 13.25
C TYR A 152 26.67 9.66 12.85
N ARG A 153 27.46 10.58 13.40
CA ARG A 153 28.86 10.78 12.99
C ARG A 153 28.95 11.07 11.48
N ASN A 154 29.63 10.18 10.72
CA ASN A 154 29.82 10.31 9.28
C ASN A 154 28.95 9.33 8.45
N ALA A 155 27.90 8.79 9.05
CA ALA A 155 27.00 7.83 8.41
C ALA A 155 25.55 8.34 8.38
N VAL A 156 24.85 8.01 7.33
CA VAL A 156 23.40 8.07 7.27
C VAL A 156 22.86 6.78 7.92
N GLN A 157 21.91 6.91 8.82
CA GLN A 157 21.21 5.81 9.47
C GLN A 157 19.77 5.78 8.95
N VAL A 158 19.38 4.66 8.38
CA VAL A 158 18.01 4.42 7.92
C VAL A 158 17.34 3.51 8.94
N HIS A 159 16.37 4.05 9.67
CA HIS A 159 15.57 3.31 10.65
C HIS A 159 14.40 2.66 9.94
N THR A 160 14.26 1.33 10.08
CA THR A 160 13.28 0.55 9.33
C THR A 160 12.36 -0.25 10.25
N THR A 161 11.20 -0.65 9.74
CA THR A 161 10.21 -1.43 10.49
C THR A 161 10.66 -2.85 10.81
N ASP A 162 11.49 -3.46 9.96
CA ASP A 162 11.80 -4.89 9.98
C ASP A 162 13.30 -5.20 10.12
N ALA A 163 14.17 -4.37 9.53
CA ALA A 163 15.61 -4.62 9.49
C ALA A 163 16.41 -3.81 10.55
N GLY A 164 15.72 -3.07 11.43
CA GLY A 164 16.37 -2.20 12.41
C GLY A 164 17.06 -1.01 11.75
N ILE A 165 18.31 -0.71 12.14
CA ILE A 165 19.07 0.45 11.64
C ILE A 165 20.08 -0.01 10.59
N ILE A 166 19.91 0.47 9.37
CA ILE A 166 20.85 0.25 8.26
C ILE A 166 21.75 1.48 8.13
N ARG A 167 23.07 1.29 8.17
CA ARG A 167 24.06 2.38 8.10
C ARG A 167 24.74 2.42 6.76
N SER A 168 24.87 3.61 6.18
CA SER A 168 25.59 3.85 4.94
C SER A 168 26.49 5.08 5.04
N TYR A 169 27.72 4.99 4.49
CA TYR A 169 28.69 6.09 4.53
C TYR A 169 28.57 7.01 3.31
N ILE A 170 27.33 7.31 2.90
CA ILE A 170 27.03 8.34 1.90
C ILE A 170 26.75 9.67 2.58
N THR A 171 26.85 10.76 1.83
CA THR A 171 26.43 12.08 2.33
C THR A 171 24.92 12.15 2.48
N PHE A 172 24.43 12.92 3.46
CA PHE A 172 22.98 13.07 3.65
C PHE A 172 22.32 13.69 2.41
N GLN A 173 23.00 14.64 1.75
CA GLN A 173 22.53 15.21 0.50
C GLN A 173 22.34 14.14 -0.60
N ARG A 174 23.29 13.20 -0.73
CA ARG A 174 23.14 12.09 -1.67
C ARG A 174 21.98 11.19 -1.33
N PHE A 175 21.71 11.02 -0.04
CA PHE A 175 20.52 10.28 0.40
C PHE A 175 19.22 11.03 0.06
N GLU A 176 19.17 12.35 0.26
CA GLU A 176 18.01 13.17 -0.12
C GLU A 176 17.69 13.04 -1.62
N GLU A 177 18.72 13.00 -2.48
CA GLU A 177 18.54 12.78 -3.93
C GLU A 177 17.86 11.42 -4.24
N LEU A 178 18.13 10.37 -3.45
CA LEU A 178 17.46 9.07 -3.61
C LEU A 178 15.97 9.11 -3.26
N LEU A 179 15.55 10.07 -2.46
CA LEU A 179 14.16 10.28 -2.06
C LEU A 179 13.43 11.29 -2.97
N GLU A 180 14.09 11.82 -3.98
CA GLU A 180 13.51 12.84 -4.87
C GLU A 180 12.22 12.32 -5.52
N GLY A 181 11.18 13.17 -5.52
CA GLY A 181 9.86 12.83 -6.04
C GLY A 181 9.00 11.93 -5.11
N MET A 182 9.48 11.58 -3.93
CA MET A 182 8.73 10.82 -2.93
C MET A 182 8.09 11.76 -1.91
N LYS A 183 6.78 12.04 -2.10
CA LYS A 183 6.04 13.04 -1.29
C LYS A 183 5.85 12.63 0.18
N CYS A 184 6.03 11.36 0.51
CA CYS A 184 5.88 10.86 1.88
C CYS A 184 7.02 11.27 2.81
N PHE A 185 8.14 11.82 2.32
CA PHE A 185 9.28 12.20 3.14
C PHE A 185 9.29 13.69 3.49
N LEU A 186 9.47 13.98 4.78
CA LEU A 186 9.48 15.33 5.33
C LEU A 186 10.76 15.60 6.14
N SER A 187 11.47 16.66 5.79
CA SER A 187 12.67 17.08 6.55
C SER A 187 12.29 17.77 7.87
N CYS A 188 12.71 17.19 8.99
CA CYS A 188 12.46 17.72 10.33
C CYS A 188 13.52 18.75 10.76
N TYR A 189 14.77 18.48 10.43
CA TYR A 189 15.92 19.38 10.62
C TYR A 189 17.06 18.92 9.69
N ARG A 190 18.15 19.70 9.66
CA ARG A 190 19.32 19.35 8.82
C ARG A 190 19.89 18.00 9.24
N GLY A 191 19.80 17.01 8.38
CA GLY A 191 20.27 15.65 8.61
C GLY A 191 19.22 14.71 9.23
N CYS A 192 17.93 15.09 9.19
CA CYS A 192 16.85 14.19 9.59
C CYS A 192 15.60 14.36 8.71
N ILE A 193 15.10 13.23 8.23
CA ILE A 193 13.89 13.12 7.41
C ILE A 193 13.01 12.03 8.00
N VAL A 194 11.71 12.27 8.12
CA VAL A 194 10.71 11.27 8.51
C VAL A 194 9.89 10.81 7.32
N ASN A 195 9.44 9.59 7.35
CA ASN A 195 8.39 9.11 6.48
C ASN A 195 7.03 9.40 7.14
N MET A 196 6.25 10.25 6.50
CA MET A 196 4.96 10.70 7.03
C MET A 196 3.92 9.58 7.12
N ASP A 197 4.07 8.51 6.32
CA ASP A 197 3.21 7.33 6.39
C ASP A 197 3.35 6.55 7.71
N HIS A 198 4.47 6.76 8.43
CA HIS A 198 4.81 6.10 9.69
C HIS A 198 4.74 7.02 10.90
N ILE A 199 4.10 8.18 10.78
CA ILE A 199 3.87 9.06 11.92
C ILE A 199 2.59 8.64 12.62
N GLU A 200 2.71 8.07 13.84
CA GLU A 200 1.56 7.71 14.65
C GLU A 200 0.93 8.97 15.30
N LYS A 201 1.78 9.90 15.76
CA LYS A 201 1.31 11.10 16.49
C LYS A 201 2.22 12.30 16.29
N SER A 202 1.61 13.46 16.06
CA SER A 202 2.29 14.75 16.11
C SER A 202 2.19 15.35 17.51
N THR A 203 3.34 15.74 18.10
CA THR A 203 3.46 16.35 19.44
C THR A 203 4.09 17.73 19.34
N ASP A 204 4.18 18.45 20.46
CA ASP A 204 4.87 19.75 20.49
C ASP A 204 6.38 19.63 20.25
N GLU A 205 6.98 18.52 20.61
CA GLU A 205 8.42 18.27 20.49
C GLU A 205 8.81 17.70 19.11
N GLY A 206 7.88 16.99 18.42
CA GLY A 206 8.16 16.33 17.16
C GLY A 206 7.11 15.32 16.76
N PHE A 207 7.55 14.31 16.04
CA PHE A 207 6.72 13.20 15.55
C PHE A 207 7.06 11.90 16.30
N VAL A 208 6.03 11.23 16.82
CA VAL A 208 6.15 9.88 17.34
C VAL A 208 5.93 8.93 16.17
N MET A 209 6.89 8.05 15.91
CA MET A 209 6.85 7.08 14.82
C MET A 209 6.15 5.79 15.27
N ASP A 210 5.76 4.93 14.34
CA ASP A 210 5.09 3.63 14.60
C ASP A 210 5.86 2.73 15.60
N ASN A 211 7.18 2.88 15.66
CA ASN A 211 8.03 2.16 16.62
C ASN A 211 8.15 2.86 17.98
N GLN A 212 7.32 3.87 18.26
CA GLN A 212 7.27 4.69 19.48
C GLN A 212 8.50 5.60 19.69
N GLU A 213 9.39 5.71 18.74
CA GLU A 213 10.51 6.65 18.82
C GLU A 213 10.05 8.07 18.52
N LEU A 214 10.57 9.03 19.30
CA LEU A 214 10.30 10.45 19.09
C LEU A 214 11.37 11.07 18.18
N VAL A 215 10.97 11.47 16.98
CA VAL A 215 11.81 12.28 16.10
C VAL A 215 11.51 13.75 16.34
N THR A 216 12.46 14.48 16.93
CA THR A 216 12.26 15.89 17.26
C THR A 216 12.22 16.77 16.01
N VAL A 217 11.50 17.88 16.09
CA VAL A 217 11.44 18.88 15.01
C VAL A 217 12.18 20.14 15.46
N ARG A 218 12.93 20.77 14.56
CA ARG A 218 13.60 22.03 14.87
C ARG A 218 12.62 23.08 15.41
N LYS A 219 12.97 23.75 16.51
CA LYS A 219 12.12 24.78 17.14
C LYS A 219 11.76 25.93 16.18
N ARG A 220 12.76 26.43 15.45
CA ARG A 220 12.53 27.50 14.45
C ARG A 220 11.91 26.92 13.17
N GLY A 221 10.66 27.26 12.91
CA GLY A 221 9.92 26.77 11.73
C GLY A 221 9.16 25.46 11.96
N SER A 222 8.99 25.01 13.21
CA SER A 222 8.20 23.80 13.55
C SER A 222 6.77 23.86 13.01
N ASN A 223 6.14 25.05 13.04
CA ASN A 223 4.79 25.24 12.52
C ASN A 223 4.69 24.93 11.00
N ALA A 224 5.70 25.31 10.21
CA ALA A 224 5.72 25.00 8.79
C ALA A 224 5.87 23.51 8.51
N ILE A 225 6.68 22.80 9.32
CA ILE A 225 6.88 21.35 9.23
C ILE A 225 5.58 20.61 9.61
N LYS A 226 4.95 21.02 10.72
CA LYS A 226 3.67 20.43 11.15
C LYS A 226 2.55 20.72 10.14
N LYS A 227 2.53 21.92 9.56
CA LYS A 227 1.59 22.28 8.50
C LYS A 227 1.77 21.41 7.26
N ALA A 228 3.01 21.18 6.82
CA ALA A 228 3.30 20.30 5.68
C ALA A 228 2.81 18.85 5.93
N TYR A 229 2.97 18.35 7.17
CA TYR A 229 2.42 17.05 7.54
C TYR A 229 0.89 17.03 7.49
N LEU A 230 0.21 18.07 8.01
CA LEU A 230 -1.24 18.15 7.92
C LEU A 230 -1.73 18.23 6.47
N GLU A 231 -1.07 19.04 5.62
CA GLU A 231 -1.37 19.11 4.18
C GLU A 231 -1.20 17.75 3.49
N TYR A 232 -0.19 16.98 3.88
CA TYR A 232 0.01 15.63 3.39
C TYR A 232 -1.16 14.70 3.78
N LEU A 233 -1.60 14.72 5.03
CA LEU A 233 -2.75 13.93 5.50
C LEU A 233 -4.03 14.30 4.73
N PHE A 234 -4.32 15.58 4.56
CA PHE A 234 -5.51 16.03 3.81
C PHE A 234 -5.43 15.72 2.32
N SER A 235 -4.25 15.77 1.71
CA SER A 235 -4.08 15.36 0.31
C SER A 235 -4.26 13.86 0.12
N SER A 236 -3.86 13.05 1.09
CA SER A 236 -4.05 11.60 1.09
C SER A 236 -5.50 11.18 1.33
N ASP A 237 -6.30 12.01 2.02
CA ASP A 237 -7.74 11.78 2.26
C ASP A 237 -8.62 12.27 1.09
N SER A 238 -8.15 13.18 0.26
CA SER A 238 -8.87 13.66 -0.93
C SER A 238 -8.82 12.67 -2.10
N ASP A 239 -7.95 11.68 -2.03
CA ASP A 239 -7.83 10.56 -3.00
C ASP A 239 -8.53 9.27 -2.49
N LYS A 240 -9.29 9.36 -1.39
CA LYS A 240 -10.19 8.30 -0.89
C LYS A 240 -11.65 8.61 -1.31
#